data_feff7aa7b8cb52c718dc25053956366b
#
_entry.id   feff7aa7b8cb52c718dc25053956366b
#
_cell.length_a   1.000
_cell.length_b   1.000
_cell.length_c   1.000
_cell.angle_alpha   90.00
_cell.angle_beta   90.00
_cell.angle_gamma   90.00
#
_symmetry.space_group_name_H-M   'P 1'
#
loop_
_entity.id
_entity.type
_entity.pdbx_description
1 polymer ?
#
loop_
_entity_poly.entity_id
_entity_poly.type
_entity_poly.pdbx_seq_one_letter_code
_entity_poly.pdbx_strand_id
1 'polypeptide(L)'
;MTGGKEAVIFSLELFNQMLAHVLSDPSQELCGLLAGEAGEIDRVLPVPNALRSPSAYRMDGPEFIAAMKVCDFDPIGIYHSHIAGPATPSATDIAEASYPDSIYFIVSLHVSPPSVRGFRIVNGQVSEVDITLN
;
A
#
# COMPACT_ATOMS: atom_id res chain seq x y z
N MET A 1 19.86 21.56 1.51
CA MET A 1 19.04 21.23 1.39
C MET A 1 18.11 20.74 0.87
N THR A 2 18.15 20.28 0.70
CA THR A 2 17.26 20.16 0.09
C THR A 2 16.03 19.75 0.30
N GLY A 3 15.36 19.92 0.44
CA GLY A 3 14.05 19.81 0.82
C GLY A 3 13.08 19.13 -0.10
N GLY A 4 13.52 18.29 -0.94
CA GLY A 4 12.62 17.53 -1.82
C GLY A 4 11.83 16.49 -1.05
N LYS A 5 10.61 16.17 -1.50
CA LYS A 5 9.87 15.04 -0.97
C LYS A 5 10.62 13.73 -1.26
N GLU A 6 10.43 12.78 -0.38
CA GLU A 6 10.85 11.41 -0.66
C GLU A 6 10.10 10.88 -1.89
N ALA A 7 10.78 10.07 -2.70
CA ALA A 7 10.19 9.45 -3.88
C ALA A 7 10.47 7.96 -3.87
N VAL A 8 9.54 7.18 -4.41
CA VAL A 8 9.68 5.73 -4.59
C VAL A 8 9.50 5.41 -6.06
N ILE A 9 10.31 4.49 -6.57
CA ILE A 9 10.25 4.07 -7.97
C ILE A 9 9.35 2.85 -8.09
N PHE A 10 8.38 2.95 -8.99
CA PHE A 10 7.40 1.89 -9.24
C PHE A 10 7.35 1.69 -10.75
N SER A 11 7.72 0.50 -11.24
CA SER A 11 7.59 0.25 -12.67
C SER A 11 6.11 0.24 -13.04
N LEU A 12 5.81 0.67 -14.27
CA LEU A 12 4.42 0.67 -14.74
C LEU A 12 3.83 -0.73 -14.74
N GLU A 13 4.64 -1.74 -15.06
CA GLU A 13 4.19 -3.14 -15.03
C GLU A 13 3.72 -3.56 -13.63
N LEU A 14 4.55 -3.31 -12.60
CA LEU A 14 4.20 -3.68 -11.23
C LEU A 14 3.06 -2.83 -10.68
N PHE A 15 3.03 -1.55 -11.03
CA PHE A 15 1.95 -0.65 -10.67
C PHE A 15 0.62 -1.20 -11.20
N ASN A 16 0.60 -1.63 -12.47
CA ASN A 16 -0.59 -2.21 -13.08
C ASN A 16 -0.97 -3.56 -12.47
N GLN A 17 0.01 -4.36 -12.02
CA GLN A 17 -0.30 -5.59 -11.27
C GLN A 17 -1.04 -5.27 -9.96
N MET A 18 -0.59 -4.27 -9.24
CA MET A 18 -1.26 -3.83 -8.01
C MET A 18 -2.68 -3.36 -8.31
N LEU A 19 -2.86 -2.54 -9.34
CA LEU A 19 -4.19 -2.06 -9.74
C LEU A 19 -5.11 -3.21 -10.13
N ALA A 20 -4.61 -4.16 -10.91
CA ALA A 20 -5.40 -5.33 -11.32
C ALA A 20 -5.87 -6.14 -10.11
N HIS A 21 -5.00 -6.29 -9.11
CA HIS A 21 -5.37 -7.00 -7.90
C HIS A 21 -6.50 -6.28 -7.15
N VAL A 22 -6.36 -4.99 -6.86
CA VAL A 22 -7.38 -4.28 -6.07
C VAL A 22 -8.70 -4.12 -6.83
N LEU A 23 -8.67 -4.14 -8.16
CA LEU A 23 -9.88 -4.10 -8.99
C LEU A 23 -10.56 -5.46 -9.11
N SER A 24 -9.89 -6.55 -8.71
CA SER A 24 -10.43 -7.90 -8.88
C SER A 24 -11.63 -8.21 -7.99
N ASP A 25 -11.79 -7.48 -6.89
CA ASP A 25 -12.95 -7.62 -6.01
C ASP A 25 -13.26 -6.27 -5.34
N PRO A 26 -14.12 -5.44 -5.97
CA PRO A 26 -14.46 -4.13 -5.41
C PRO A 26 -15.45 -4.19 -4.24
N SER A 27 -15.84 -5.38 -3.79
CA SER A 27 -16.77 -5.51 -2.66
C SER A 27 -16.08 -5.44 -1.30
N GLN A 28 -14.74 -5.51 -1.28
CA GLN A 28 -13.96 -5.41 -0.04
C GLN A 28 -12.68 -4.63 -0.30
N GLU A 29 -12.09 -4.12 0.78
CA GLU A 29 -10.74 -3.55 0.70
C GLU A 29 -9.76 -4.69 0.47
N LEU A 30 -9.04 -4.65 -0.64
CA LEU A 30 -7.97 -5.60 -0.91
C LEU A 30 -6.63 -5.00 -0.48
N CYS A 31 -5.67 -5.86 -0.17
CA CYS A 31 -4.42 -5.44 0.43
C CYS A 31 -3.27 -6.35 0.02
N GLY A 32 -2.06 -5.90 0.30
CA GLY A 32 -0.87 -6.69 0.04
C GLY A 32 0.39 -5.97 0.46
N LEU A 33 1.51 -6.62 0.20
CA LEU A 33 2.83 -6.09 0.47
C LEU A 33 3.56 -5.81 -0.84
N LEU A 34 4.49 -4.89 -0.78
CA LEU A 34 5.41 -4.59 -1.87
C LEU A 34 6.83 -4.86 -1.40
N ALA A 35 7.54 -5.73 -2.11
CA ALA A 35 8.94 -5.99 -1.85
C ALA A 35 9.78 -5.03 -2.68
N GLY A 36 10.97 -4.71 -2.19
CA GLY A 36 11.90 -3.85 -2.89
C GLY A 36 13.03 -3.41 -1.98
N GLU A 37 13.94 -2.63 -2.55
CA GLU A 37 15.07 -2.08 -1.80
C GLU A 37 15.55 -0.80 -2.47
N ALA A 38 16.28 0.01 -1.72
CA ALA A 38 16.87 1.24 -2.24
C ALA A 38 15.86 2.16 -2.96
N GLY A 39 14.63 2.24 -2.43
CA GLY A 39 13.61 3.12 -2.97
C GLY A 39 12.93 2.60 -4.23
N GLU A 40 13.14 1.34 -4.60
CA GLU A 40 12.57 0.75 -5.81
C GLU A 40 11.77 -0.50 -5.49
N ILE A 41 10.51 -0.52 -5.92
CA ILE A 41 9.61 -1.68 -5.76
C ILE A 41 9.97 -2.71 -6.83
N ASP A 42 10.13 -3.96 -6.43
CA ASP A 42 10.45 -5.05 -7.35
C ASP A 42 9.44 -6.19 -7.37
N ARG A 43 8.44 -6.19 -6.47
CA ARG A 43 7.48 -7.29 -6.42
C ARG A 43 6.18 -6.87 -5.73
N VAL A 44 5.06 -7.34 -6.27
CA VAL A 44 3.72 -7.16 -5.70
C VAL A 44 3.27 -8.48 -5.08
N LEU A 45 2.88 -8.46 -3.82
CA LEU A 45 2.52 -9.65 -3.04
C LEU A 45 1.11 -9.48 -2.47
N PRO A 46 0.06 -9.90 -3.20
CA PRO A 46 -1.29 -9.86 -2.65
C PRO A 46 -1.42 -10.69 -1.38
N VAL A 47 -2.15 -10.16 -0.40
CA VAL A 47 -2.44 -10.85 0.86
C VAL A 47 -3.94 -10.78 1.10
N PRO A 48 -4.59 -11.87 1.51
CA PRO A 48 -6.04 -11.82 1.78
C PRO A 48 -6.37 -10.83 2.89
N ASN A 49 -7.50 -10.14 2.74
CA ASN A 49 -8.04 -9.31 3.82
C ASN A 49 -8.79 -10.21 4.79
N ALA A 50 -8.23 -10.41 5.98
CA ALA A 50 -8.83 -11.31 6.99
C ALA A 50 -10.21 -10.84 7.45
N LEU A 51 -10.50 -9.54 7.35
CA LEU A 51 -11.80 -8.98 7.73
C LEU A 51 -12.84 -9.07 6.61
N ARG A 52 -12.40 -9.21 5.35
CA ARG A 52 -13.28 -9.20 4.17
C ARG A 52 -14.27 -8.03 4.18
N SER A 53 -13.82 -6.89 4.70
CA SER A 53 -14.66 -5.72 4.92
C SER A 53 -14.54 -4.72 3.78
N PRO A 54 -15.63 -4.01 3.43
CA PRO A 54 -15.55 -2.91 2.46
C PRO A 54 -14.95 -1.63 3.03
N SER A 55 -14.67 -1.58 4.34
CA SER A 55 -14.21 -0.35 4.99
C SER A 55 -13.03 -0.54 5.93
N ALA A 56 -12.48 -1.74 6.02
CA ALA A 56 -11.32 -2.03 6.87
C ALA A 56 -10.57 -3.24 6.33
N TYR A 57 -9.29 -3.34 6.66
CA TYR A 57 -8.49 -4.51 6.29
C TYR A 57 -7.59 -4.91 7.45
N ARG A 58 -7.24 -6.20 7.44
CA ARG A 58 -6.22 -6.74 8.34
C ARG A 58 -5.50 -7.86 7.62
N MET A 59 -4.16 -7.82 7.68
CA MET A 59 -3.32 -8.88 7.15
C MET A 59 -2.80 -9.72 8.31
N ASP A 60 -3.13 -11.00 8.31
CA ASP A 60 -2.62 -11.96 9.29
C ASP A 60 -2.63 -13.37 8.67
N GLY A 61 -2.17 -14.35 9.44
CA GLY A 61 -2.20 -15.73 9.00
C GLY A 61 -1.02 -16.14 8.12
N PRO A 62 -1.05 -17.38 7.59
CA PRO A 62 0.10 -17.95 6.88
C PRO A 62 0.45 -17.23 5.59
N GLU A 63 -0.53 -16.70 4.85
CA GLU A 63 -0.26 -15.96 3.62
C GLU A 63 0.47 -14.64 3.90
N PHE A 64 0.09 -13.96 4.99
CA PHE A 64 0.80 -12.75 5.41
C PHE A 64 2.23 -13.07 5.82
N ILE A 65 2.43 -14.14 6.60
CA ILE A 65 3.77 -14.57 7.02
C ILE A 65 4.62 -14.92 5.81
N ALA A 66 4.05 -15.64 4.83
CA ALA A 66 4.77 -15.99 3.60
C ALA A 66 5.21 -14.74 2.83
N ALA A 67 4.33 -13.76 2.70
CA ALA A 67 4.65 -12.50 2.02
C ALA A 67 5.73 -11.72 2.79
N MET A 68 5.64 -11.67 4.11
CA MET A 68 6.66 -11.01 4.95
C MET A 68 8.02 -11.67 4.79
N LYS A 69 8.08 -12.99 4.68
CA LYS A 69 9.35 -13.70 4.44
C LYS A 69 9.97 -13.31 3.10
N VAL A 70 9.17 -13.15 2.06
CA VAL A 70 9.67 -12.68 0.75
C VAL A 70 10.31 -11.30 0.89
N CYS A 71 9.80 -10.47 1.78
CA CYS A 71 10.32 -9.12 2.04
C CYS A 71 11.42 -9.08 3.09
N ASP A 72 11.92 -10.22 3.55
CA ASP A 72 12.85 -10.32 4.70
C ASP A 72 12.31 -9.57 5.92
N PHE A 73 10.99 -9.61 6.13
CA PHE A 73 10.26 -8.92 7.20
C PHE A 73 10.46 -7.40 7.19
N ASP A 74 10.78 -6.84 6.01
CA ASP A 74 11.01 -5.41 5.83
C ASP A 74 10.41 -4.97 4.48
N PRO A 75 9.08 -4.98 4.34
CA PRO A 75 8.45 -4.57 3.07
C PRO A 75 8.70 -3.09 2.80
N ILE A 76 9.04 -2.76 1.55
CA ILE A 76 9.17 -1.36 1.13
C ILE A 76 7.82 -0.66 1.15
N GLY A 77 6.73 -1.40 0.92
CA GLY A 77 5.40 -0.84 0.94
C GLY A 77 4.34 -1.81 1.41
N ILE A 78 3.24 -1.22 1.84
CA ILE A 78 2.01 -1.91 2.22
C ILE A 78 0.90 -1.20 1.46
N TYR A 79 0.06 -1.94 0.74
CA TYR A 79 -1.00 -1.28 -0.03
C TYR A 79 -2.37 -1.81 0.37
N HIS A 80 -3.38 -0.95 0.26
CA HIS A 80 -4.78 -1.35 0.35
C HIS A 80 -5.65 -0.40 -0.46
N SER A 81 -6.84 -0.88 -0.82
CA SER A 81 -7.80 -0.08 -1.55
C SER A 81 -8.82 0.57 -0.61
N HIS A 82 -9.26 1.78 -0.98
CA HIS A 82 -10.44 2.43 -0.42
C HIS A 82 -11.54 2.36 -1.46
N ILE A 83 -12.69 1.81 -1.11
CA ILE A 83 -13.79 1.62 -2.06
C ILE A 83 -14.54 2.92 -2.27
N ALA A 84 -14.88 3.63 -1.20
CA ALA A 84 -15.75 4.81 -1.24
C ALA A 84 -15.06 6.10 -0.80
N GLY A 85 -13.79 6.04 -0.38
CA GLY A 85 -13.07 7.20 0.14
C GLY A 85 -11.93 7.64 -0.74
N PRO A 86 -11.31 8.79 -0.44
CA PRO A 86 -10.16 9.28 -1.18
C PRO A 86 -8.90 8.45 -0.90
N ALA A 87 -7.84 8.68 -1.70
CA ALA A 87 -6.56 8.00 -1.55
C ALA A 87 -5.71 8.66 -0.46
N THR A 88 -6.28 8.86 0.72
CA THR A 88 -5.58 9.42 1.88
C THR A 88 -5.82 8.53 3.10
N PRO A 89 -4.89 8.45 4.05
CA PRO A 89 -5.07 7.60 5.22
C PRO A 89 -6.30 8.00 6.03
N SER A 90 -7.12 7.01 6.38
CA SER A 90 -8.24 7.22 7.30
C SER A 90 -7.71 7.32 8.73
N ALA A 91 -8.57 7.74 9.67
CA ALA A 91 -8.22 7.75 11.08
C ALA A 91 -7.80 6.36 11.56
N THR A 92 -8.48 5.31 11.10
CA THR A 92 -8.14 3.92 11.42
C THR A 92 -6.78 3.53 10.81
N ASP A 93 -6.52 3.91 9.56
CA ASP A 93 -5.24 3.64 8.91
C ASP A 93 -4.09 4.24 9.72
N ILE A 94 -4.25 5.47 10.19
CA ILE A 94 -3.22 6.16 10.98
C ILE A 94 -3.04 5.47 12.33
N ALA A 95 -4.15 5.13 13.00
CA ALA A 95 -4.10 4.52 14.34
C ALA A 95 -3.46 3.12 14.30
N GLU A 96 -3.67 2.39 13.22
CA GLU A 96 -3.18 1.00 13.10
C GLU A 96 -1.86 0.88 12.38
N ALA A 97 -1.28 1.99 11.88
CA ALA A 97 0.00 1.97 11.18
C ALA A 97 1.12 1.59 12.16
N SER A 98 1.77 0.45 11.90
CA SER A 98 2.80 -0.10 12.78
C SER A 98 4.13 -0.36 12.08
N TYR A 99 4.25 0.04 10.81
CA TYR A 99 5.46 -0.17 10.02
C TYR A 99 6.04 1.18 9.59
N PRO A 100 6.81 1.85 10.47
CA PRO A 100 7.29 3.21 10.19
C PRO A 100 8.29 3.28 9.04
N ASP A 101 8.94 2.17 8.71
CA ASP A 101 9.92 2.12 7.62
C ASP A 101 9.30 1.74 6.28
N SER A 102 8.00 1.43 6.25
CA SER A 102 7.29 1.09 5.01
C SER A 102 6.50 2.29 4.51
N ILE A 103 6.26 2.32 3.20
CA ILE A 103 5.38 3.32 2.59
C ILE A 103 3.98 2.69 2.50
N TYR A 104 2.96 3.43 2.95
CA TYR A 104 1.58 2.99 2.85
C TYR A 104 0.98 3.54 1.56
N PHE A 105 0.63 2.65 0.64
CA PHE A 105 0.00 3.00 -0.64
C PHE A 105 -1.50 2.81 -0.51
N ILE A 106 -2.26 3.84 -0.85
CA ILE A 106 -3.71 3.80 -0.82
C ILE A 106 -4.22 3.96 -2.23
N VAL A 107 -5.06 3.02 -2.66
CA VAL A 107 -5.65 3.01 -4.00
C VAL A 107 -7.13 3.31 -3.86
N SER A 108 -7.56 4.49 -4.28
CA SER A 108 -8.97 4.86 -4.25
C SER A 108 -9.67 4.36 -5.50
N LEU A 109 -10.70 3.54 -5.28
CA LEU A 109 -11.58 3.06 -6.33
C LEU A 109 -12.81 3.96 -6.50
N HIS A 110 -12.90 5.03 -5.70
CA HIS A 110 -13.99 6.00 -5.76
C HIS A 110 -13.96 6.84 -7.04
N VAL A 111 -12.79 6.92 -7.67
CA VAL A 111 -12.57 7.67 -8.92
C VAL A 111 -12.09 6.71 -10.02
N SER A 112 -12.31 7.09 -11.28
CA SER A 112 -11.89 6.32 -12.42
C SER A 112 -11.10 7.21 -13.39
N PRO A 113 -9.83 6.88 -13.71
CA PRO A 113 -9.07 5.71 -13.23
C PRO A 113 -8.78 5.81 -11.72
N PRO A 114 -8.41 4.69 -11.06
CA PRO A 114 -8.08 4.71 -9.63
C PRO A 114 -6.96 5.68 -9.31
N SER A 115 -7.09 6.36 -8.17
CA SER A 115 -6.07 7.26 -7.66
C SER A 115 -5.16 6.51 -6.68
N VAL A 116 -3.85 6.64 -6.84
CA VAL A 116 -2.86 5.98 -5.99
C VAL A 116 -1.97 7.04 -5.35
N ARG A 117 -1.85 7.00 -4.03
CA ARG A 117 -0.94 7.89 -3.28
C ARG A 117 -0.19 7.10 -2.24
N GLY A 118 1.03 7.52 -1.95
CA GLY A 118 1.90 6.87 -0.97
C GLY A 118 2.21 7.80 0.20
N PHE A 119 2.32 7.21 1.40
CA PHE A 119 2.52 7.97 2.64
C PHE A 119 3.46 7.25 3.58
N ARG A 120 4.28 8.03 4.31
CA ARG A 120 4.91 7.58 5.55
C ARG A 120 3.97 7.91 6.70
N ILE A 121 3.78 6.95 7.60
CA ILE A 121 2.98 7.15 8.82
C ILE A 121 3.84 6.72 10.00
N VAL A 122 4.31 7.71 10.76
CA VAL A 122 5.24 7.49 11.88
C VAL A 122 4.71 8.24 13.11
N ASN A 123 4.39 7.50 14.16
CA ASN A 123 3.86 8.07 15.41
C ASN A 123 2.67 9.00 15.16
N GLY A 124 1.75 8.59 14.28
CA GLY A 124 0.57 9.38 13.94
C GLY A 124 0.83 10.54 12.99
N GLN A 125 2.08 10.76 12.58
CA GLN A 125 2.45 11.84 11.66
C GLN A 125 2.44 11.28 10.23
N VAL A 126 1.73 11.95 9.33
CA VAL A 126 1.56 11.54 7.94
C VAL A 126 2.35 12.47 7.03
N SER A 127 3.17 11.92 6.15
CA SER A 127 3.84 12.68 5.10
C SER A 127 3.72 11.95 3.78
N GLU A 128 3.47 12.67 2.70
CA GLU A 128 3.29 12.06 1.38
C GLU A 128 4.63 11.74 0.73
N VAL A 129 4.67 10.61 0.02
CA VAL A 129 5.82 10.16 -0.76
C VAL A 129 5.43 10.23 -2.23
N ASP A 130 6.28 10.82 -3.07
CA ASP A 130 6.03 10.87 -4.50
C ASP A 130 6.25 9.50 -5.13
N ILE A 131 5.39 9.12 -6.06
CA ILE A 131 5.51 7.88 -6.81
C ILE A 131 6.05 8.22 -8.19
N THR A 132 7.22 7.67 -8.54
CA THR A 132 7.82 7.82 -9.86
C THR A 132 7.56 6.53 -10.64
N LEU A 133 6.75 6.63 -11.68
CA LEU A 133 6.47 5.50 -12.59
C LEU A 133 7.52 5.47 -13.70
N ASN A 134 7.98 4.28 -14.03
CA ASN A 134 8.93 4.13 -15.13
C ASN A 134 8.70 2.89 -16.01
#